data_c3c1c100448a30f3a6c63ccf44de7db7
#
_entry.id   c3c1c100448a30f3a6c63ccf44de7db7
#
_cell.length_a   1.000
_cell.length_b   1.000
_cell.length_c   1.000
_cell.angle_alpha   90.00
_cell.angle_beta   90.00
_cell.angle_gamma   90.00
#
_symmetry.space_group_name_H-M   'P 1'
#
loop_
_entity.id
_entity.type
_entity.pdbx_description
1 polymer ?
#
loop_
_entity_poly.entity_id
_entity_poly.type
_entity_poly.pdbx_seq_one_letter_code
_entity_poly.pdbx_strand_id
1 'polypeptide(L)'
;PDANAYRRYLRMLSDRAATAADMPKYLLLFGDCVWDNRMLTADCRLLNPDDYLLCHESDDSFSKTTCYVSDSWLGIIGEGKGADPKTELQDVAVGRFPVTTAQEAEILVDKTISYKKNANAGAWQNTLMFMGDDGNENLHMADANEVADDIASLYPGYLIRKVMWDAYTRQTSSTGNTYPEVSSIIRQQQATGALVMDY
;
A
#
# COMPACT_ATOMS: atom_id res chain seq x y z
N PRO A 1 -20.51 11.11 -9.74
CA PRO A 1 -19.16 11.42 -9.21
C PRO A 1 -18.10 10.79 -10.11
N ASP A 2 -16.94 11.44 -10.20
CA ASP A 2 -15.85 11.06 -11.08
C ASP A 2 -14.51 11.36 -10.34
N ALA A 3 -13.66 10.35 -10.16
CA ALA A 3 -12.35 10.48 -9.51
C ALA A 3 -11.45 11.53 -10.21
N ASN A 4 -11.64 11.75 -11.51
CA ASN A 4 -10.96 12.80 -12.27
C ASN A 4 -11.21 14.21 -11.70
N ALA A 5 -12.29 14.42 -10.93
CA ALA A 5 -12.54 15.71 -10.29
C ALA A 5 -11.46 16.07 -9.27
N TYR A 6 -10.92 15.11 -8.51
CA TYR A 6 -9.80 15.33 -7.58
C TYR A 6 -8.54 15.75 -8.34
N ARG A 7 -8.23 15.03 -9.40
CA ARG A 7 -7.08 15.30 -10.26
C ARG A 7 -7.16 16.67 -10.91
N ARG A 8 -8.33 17.04 -11.44
CA ARG A 8 -8.58 18.37 -12.02
C ARG A 8 -8.48 19.49 -10.99
N TYR A 9 -8.92 19.24 -9.77
CA TYR A 9 -8.79 20.21 -8.69
C TYR A 9 -7.32 20.45 -8.32
N LEU A 10 -6.53 19.40 -8.17
CA LEU A 10 -5.08 19.52 -7.94
C LEU A 10 -4.38 20.25 -9.10
N ARG A 11 -4.75 19.93 -10.34
CA ARG A 11 -4.23 20.61 -11.52
C ARG A 11 -4.54 22.10 -11.49
N MET A 12 -5.78 22.46 -11.18
CA MET A 12 -6.19 23.87 -11.05
C MET A 12 -5.37 24.60 -9.98
N LEU A 13 -5.09 23.95 -8.83
CA LEU A 13 -4.24 24.54 -7.80
C LEU A 13 -2.81 24.73 -8.29
N SER A 14 -2.25 23.75 -9.00
CA SER A 14 -0.93 23.83 -9.60
C SER A 14 -0.83 24.96 -10.65
N ASP A 15 -1.81 25.05 -11.55
CA ASP A 15 -1.85 26.06 -12.61
C ASP A 15 -2.02 27.49 -12.07
N ARG A 16 -2.59 27.65 -10.87
CA ARG A 16 -2.78 28.95 -10.20
C ARG A 16 -1.69 29.30 -9.21
N ALA A 17 -0.75 28.41 -8.96
CA ALA A 17 0.36 28.66 -8.06
C ALA A 17 1.24 29.79 -8.59
N ALA A 18 1.56 30.77 -7.74
CA ALA A 18 2.40 31.89 -8.12
C ALA A 18 3.88 31.49 -8.22
N THR A 19 4.29 30.49 -7.43
CA THR A 19 5.64 29.93 -7.43
C THR A 19 5.60 28.41 -7.28
N ALA A 20 6.70 27.72 -7.56
CA ALA A 20 6.82 26.27 -7.34
C ALA A 20 6.63 25.89 -5.85
N ALA A 21 6.84 26.78 -4.91
CA ALA A 21 6.61 26.53 -3.49
C ALA A 21 5.12 26.48 -3.15
N ASP A 22 4.27 27.15 -3.93
CA ASP A 22 2.83 27.21 -3.73
C ASP A 22 2.08 26.05 -4.39
N MET A 23 2.77 25.25 -5.21
CA MET A 23 2.16 24.09 -5.86
C MET A 23 1.81 23.01 -4.83
N PRO A 24 0.70 22.27 -5.02
CA PRO A 24 0.37 21.14 -4.14
C PRO A 24 1.44 20.06 -4.22
N LYS A 25 1.95 19.64 -3.08
CA LYS A 25 2.98 18.59 -2.98
C LYS A 25 2.42 17.27 -2.45
N TYR A 26 1.33 17.35 -1.69
CA TYR A 26 0.73 16.22 -1.00
C TYR A 26 -0.78 16.26 -1.12
N LEU A 27 -1.38 15.10 -1.28
CA LEU A 27 -2.81 14.86 -1.17
C LEU A 27 -3.03 13.77 -0.12
N LEU A 28 -3.82 14.08 0.92
CA LEU A 28 -4.33 13.07 1.83
C LEU A 28 -5.80 12.80 1.51
N LEU A 29 -6.10 11.58 1.11
CA LEU A 29 -7.46 11.07 0.98
C LEU A 29 -7.89 10.55 2.36
N PHE A 30 -8.71 11.32 3.05
CA PHE A 30 -9.18 10.98 4.39
C PHE A 30 -10.55 10.30 4.29
N GLY A 31 -10.53 8.99 4.02
CA GLY A 31 -11.69 8.14 3.77
C GLY A 31 -11.31 6.90 2.98
N ASP A 32 -12.01 5.82 3.18
CA ASP A 32 -11.82 4.57 2.44
C ASP A 32 -12.36 4.70 1.00
N CYS A 33 -12.07 3.72 0.16
CA CYS A 33 -12.62 3.62 -1.19
C CYS A 33 -13.15 2.21 -1.44
N VAL A 34 -14.00 2.11 -2.45
CA VAL A 34 -14.51 0.84 -2.94
C VAL A 34 -14.33 0.79 -4.46
N TRP A 35 -13.92 -0.38 -4.96
CA TRP A 35 -13.67 -0.57 -6.38
C TRP A 35 -14.91 -0.38 -7.25
N ASP A 36 -16.10 -0.71 -6.74
CA ASP A 36 -17.37 -0.46 -7.40
C ASP A 36 -18.01 0.82 -6.85
N ASN A 37 -17.48 1.95 -7.26
CA ASN A 37 -17.96 3.29 -6.83
C ASN A 37 -19.46 3.54 -7.10
N ARG A 38 -20.09 2.70 -7.94
CA ARG A 38 -21.52 2.82 -8.29
C ARG A 38 -22.40 1.84 -7.53
N MET A 39 -21.82 0.98 -6.68
CA MET A 39 -22.51 -0.03 -5.87
C MET A 39 -23.41 -0.96 -6.70
N LEU A 40 -22.95 -1.40 -7.87
CA LEU A 40 -23.74 -2.22 -8.81
C LEU A 40 -23.60 -3.70 -8.54
N THR A 41 -22.49 -4.13 -7.98
CA THR A 41 -22.20 -5.55 -7.75
C THR A 41 -22.90 -6.08 -6.51
N ALA A 42 -23.01 -7.41 -6.43
CA ALA A 42 -23.61 -8.08 -5.27
C ALA A 42 -22.88 -7.75 -3.96
N ASP A 43 -21.57 -7.59 -4.04
CA ASP A 43 -20.69 -7.32 -2.88
C ASP A 43 -20.80 -5.88 -2.38
N CYS A 44 -21.02 -4.92 -3.28
CA CYS A 44 -21.04 -3.49 -2.94
C CYS A 44 -22.43 -2.89 -2.78
N ARG A 45 -23.49 -3.48 -3.36
CA ARG A 45 -24.84 -2.89 -3.41
C ARG A 45 -25.50 -2.61 -2.05
N LEU A 46 -24.97 -3.19 -0.97
CA LEU A 46 -25.45 -2.96 0.40
C LEU A 46 -24.62 -1.90 1.14
N LEU A 47 -23.56 -1.42 0.54
CA LEU A 47 -22.72 -0.35 1.09
C LEU A 47 -23.40 1.00 0.82
N ASN A 48 -23.17 1.96 1.72
CA ASN A 48 -23.61 3.33 1.50
C ASN A 48 -22.51 4.09 0.74
N PRO A 49 -22.75 4.58 -0.49
CA PRO A 49 -21.75 5.26 -1.29
C PRO A 49 -21.22 6.56 -0.64
N ASP A 50 -21.96 7.15 0.29
CA ASP A 50 -21.54 8.38 0.98
C ASP A 50 -20.45 8.13 2.03
N ASP A 51 -20.20 6.86 2.40
CA ASP A 51 -19.15 6.48 3.35
C ASP A 51 -17.78 6.33 2.67
N TYR A 52 -17.71 6.46 1.34
CA TYR A 52 -16.49 6.18 0.56
C TYR A 52 -16.08 7.35 -0.32
N LEU A 53 -14.77 7.61 -0.35
CA LEU A 53 -14.15 8.46 -1.36
C LEU A 53 -13.97 7.69 -2.67
N LEU A 54 -13.91 8.42 -3.77
CA LEU A 54 -13.62 7.81 -5.07
C LEU A 54 -12.15 7.39 -5.17
N CYS A 55 -11.91 6.35 -5.95
CA CYS A 55 -10.60 5.93 -6.43
C CYS A 55 -10.59 5.88 -7.96
N HIS A 56 -9.41 5.89 -8.55
CA HIS A 56 -9.26 5.56 -9.96
C HIS A 56 -9.27 4.05 -10.13
N GLU A 57 -9.98 3.59 -11.13
CA GLU A 57 -10.08 2.17 -11.49
C GLU A 57 -9.45 1.95 -12.86
N SER A 58 -8.84 0.78 -13.04
CA SER A 58 -8.37 0.33 -14.35
C SER A 58 -9.52 0.14 -15.33
N ASP A 59 -9.23 0.19 -16.63
CA ASP A 59 -10.22 -0.08 -17.69
C ASP A 59 -10.83 -1.49 -17.55
N ASP A 60 -10.09 -2.43 -16.98
CA ASP A 60 -10.50 -3.81 -16.71
C ASP A 60 -11.10 -4.01 -15.31
N SER A 61 -11.89 -3.07 -14.80
CA SER A 61 -12.41 -3.07 -13.40
C SER A 61 -13.11 -4.35 -12.98
N PHE A 62 -13.69 -5.11 -13.91
CA PHE A 62 -14.38 -6.38 -13.64
C PHE A 62 -13.50 -7.63 -13.84
N SER A 63 -12.26 -7.48 -14.27
CA SER A 63 -11.33 -8.59 -14.38
C SER A 63 -10.83 -9.02 -13.01
N LYS A 64 -10.91 -10.33 -12.71
CA LYS A 64 -10.44 -10.86 -11.42
C LYS A 64 -8.91 -10.88 -11.27
N THR A 65 -8.18 -10.74 -12.34
CA THR A 65 -6.73 -10.91 -12.39
C THR A 65 -5.96 -9.64 -12.78
N THR A 66 -6.60 -8.74 -13.52
CA THR A 66 -5.94 -7.55 -14.08
C THR A 66 -6.50 -6.22 -13.57
N CYS A 67 -7.65 -6.27 -12.86
CA CYS A 67 -8.21 -5.07 -12.25
C CYS A 67 -7.31 -4.53 -11.13
N TYR A 68 -7.25 -3.22 -11.02
CA TYR A 68 -6.61 -2.53 -9.90
C TYR A 68 -7.27 -1.18 -9.64
N VAL A 69 -7.13 -0.70 -8.42
CA VAL A 69 -7.41 0.68 -8.05
C VAL A 69 -6.09 1.42 -7.84
N SER A 70 -6.06 2.71 -8.11
CA SER A 70 -4.83 3.49 -8.01
C SER A 70 -5.08 4.88 -7.45
N ASP A 71 -4.63 5.12 -6.23
CA ASP A 71 -4.60 6.46 -5.65
C ASP A 71 -3.48 7.30 -6.27
N SER A 72 -2.38 6.68 -6.69
CA SER A 72 -1.25 7.35 -7.34
C SER A 72 -1.67 8.09 -8.61
N TRP A 73 -2.64 7.58 -9.35
CA TRP A 73 -3.20 8.24 -10.52
C TRP A 73 -3.72 9.65 -10.25
N LEU A 74 -4.27 9.87 -9.05
CA LEU A 74 -4.79 11.18 -8.64
C LEU A 74 -3.69 12.24 -8.53
N GLY A 75 -2.46 11.81 -8.27
CA GLY A 75 -1.28 12.66 -8.19
C GLY A 75 -0.58 12.93 -9.52
N ILE A 76 -0.98 12.25 -10.62
CA ILE A 76 -0.41 12.45 -11.96
C ILE A 76 -1.17 13.57 -12.66
N ILE A 77 -0.81 14.82 -12.39
CA ILE A 77 -1.55 16.00 -12.84
C ILE A 77 -0.93 16.73 -14.03
N GLY A 78 0.25 16.34 -14.49
CA GLY A 78 0.94 16.94 -15.61
C GLY A 78 0.10 16.96 -16.90
N GLU A 79 0.39 17.91 -17.80
CA GLU A 79 -0.31 18.00 -19.09
C GLU A 79 -0.01 16.77 -19.96
N GLY A 80 -1.06 16.19 -20.53
CA GLY A 80 -0.95 14.98 -21.34
C GLY A 80 -0.70 13.69 -20.57
N LYS A 81 -0.54 13.76 -19.24
CA LYS A 81 -0.32 12.61 -18.37
C LYS A 81 -1.63 11.95 -17.89
N GLY A 82 -1.52 10.75 -17.34
CA GLY A 82 -2.60 10.00 -16.72
C GLY A 82 -3.22 8.93 -17.60
N ALA A 83 -2.62 8.65 -18.75
CA ALA A 83 -3.04 7.56 -19.63
C ALA A 83 -2.52 6.19 -19.13
N ASP A 84 -1.33 6.17 -18.55
CA ASP A 84 -0.72 4.93 -18.02
C ASP A 84 -0.11 5.17 -16.62
N PRO A 85 -0.90 4.98 -15.56
CA PRO A 85 -0.43 5.20 -14.19
C PRO A 85 0.67 4.22 -13.73
N LYS A 86 0.94 3.16 -14.49
CA LYS A 86 2.01 2.19 -14.18
C LYS A 86 3.40 2.70 -14.55
N THR A 87 3.48 3.58 -15.53
CA THR A 87 4.76 4.09 -16.06
C THR A 87 4.98 5.57 -15.80
N GLU A 88 3.93 6.30 -15.44
CA GLU A 88 3.99 7.75 -15.23
C GLU A 88 4.28 8.10 -13.78
N LEU A 89 5.23 9.02 -13.56
CA LEU A 89 5.56 9.50 -12.23
C LEU A 89 4.53 10.52 -11.73
N GLN A 90 4.23 10.42 -10.43
CA GLN A 90 3.38 11.38 -9.74
C GLN A 90 4.04 12.76 -9.66
N ASP A 91 3.24 13.80 -9.85
CA ASP A 91 3.61 15.19 -9.61
C ASP A 91 3.28 15.61 -8.16
N VAL A 92 2.27 14.95 -7.55
CA VAL A 92 1.80 15.16 -6.17
C VAL A 92 1.83 13.81 -5.44
N ALA A 93 2.47 13.74 -4.28
CA ALA A 93 2.48 12.54 -3.46
C ALA A 93 1.08 12.31 -2.85
N VAL A 94 0.56 11.10 -2.98
CA VAL A 94 -0.79 10.75 -2.52
C VAL A 94 -0.70 9.70 -1.41
N GLY A 95 -1.48 9.90 -0.35
CA GLY A 95 -1.69 8.92 0.71
C GLY A 95 -3.17 8.83 1.06
N ARG A 96 -3.57 7.69 1.61
CA ARG A 96 -4.94 7.45 2.06
C ARG A 96 -4.99 7.02 3.52
N PHE A 97 -5.93 7.58 4.26
CA PHE A 97 -6.42 6.99 5.51
C PHE A 97 -7.72 6.24 5.19
N PRO A 98 -7.65 4.90 5.06
CA PRO A 98 -8.81 4.09 4.67
C PRO A 98 -9.74 3.90 5.87
N VAL A 99 -10.54 4.90 6.16
CA VAL A 99 -11.47 4.95 7.30
C VAL A 99 -12.89 5.22 6.82
N THR A 100 -13.87 4.58 7.44
CA THR A 100 -15.29 4.78 7.19
C THR A 100 -16.03 5.34 8.42
N THR A 101 -15.38 5.32 9.58
CA THR A 101 -15.95 5.79 10.84
C THR A 101 -15.06 6.83 11.54
N ALA A 102 -15.68 7.67 12.36
CA ALA A 102 -14.95 8.64 13.17
C ALA A 102 -13.96 7.96 14.14
N GLN A 103 -14.31 6.78 14.68
CA GLN A 103 -13.44 6.03 15.57
C GLN A 103 -12.17 5.52 14.86
N GLU A 104 -12.31 4.98 13.65
CA GLU A 104 -11.15 4.57 12.84
C GLU A 104 -10.27 5.77 12.48
N ALA A 105 -10.89 6.91 12.14
CA ALA A 105 -10.18 8.15 11.88
C ALA A 105 -9.33 8.60 13.08
N GLU A 106 -9.91 8.59 14.28
CA GLU A 106 -9.21 8.93 15.52
C GLU A 106 -8.02 8.00 15.75
N ILE A 107 -8.20 6.68 15.63
CA ILE A 107 -7.14 5.68 15.77
C ILE A 107 -5.99 5.93 14.80
N LEU A 108 -6.27 6.21 13.52
CA LEU A 108 -5.22 6.45 12.52
C LEU A 108 -4.48 7.76 12.74
N VAL A 109 -5.19 8.81 13.16
CA VAL A 109 -4.57 10.10 13.51
C VAL A 109 -3.67 9.93 14.72
N ASP A 110 -4.13 9.29 15.79
CA ASP A 110 -3.36 9.06 16.99
C ASP A 110 -2.13 8.18 16.74
N LYS A 111 -2.28 7.12 15.94
CA LYS A 111 -1.16 6.29 15.51
C LYS A 111 -0.12 7.09 14.75
N THR A 112 -0.55 7.93 13.81
CA THR A 112 0.34 8.76 13.01
C THR A 112 1.09 9.79 13.88
N ILE A 113 0.39 10.45 14.80
CA ILE A 113 0.98 11.41 15.75
C ILE A 113 1.98 10.71 16.66
N SER A 114 1.62 9.54 17.22
CA SER A 114 2.48 8.74 18.08
C SER A 114 3.75 8.31 17.35
N TYR A 115 3.63 7.85 16.11
CA TYR A 115 4.76 7.49 15.26
C TYR A 115 5.67 8.69 14.97
N LYS A 116 5.10 9.83 14.60
CA LYS A 116 5.85 11.08 14.34
C LYS A 116 6.59 11.60 15.57
N LYS A 117 6.01 11.42 16.76
CA LYS A 117 6.66 11.78 18.03
C LYS A 117 7.68 10.74 18.50
N ASN A 118 7.83 9.63 17.76
CA ASN A 118 8.66 8.49 18.15
C ASN A 118 8.35 7.97 19.60
N ALA A 119 7.08 8.01 19.96
CA ALA A 119 6.63 7.70 21.31
C ALA A 119 6.92 6.25 21.73
N ASN A 120 7.01 5.34 20.76
CA ASN A 120 7.26 3.92 20.94
C ASN A 120 8.58 3.49 20.27
N ALA A 121 9.64 4.32 20.39
CA ALA A 121 10.94 3.99 19.86
C ALA A 121 11.44 2.63 20.38
N GLY A 122 12.11 1.87 19.52
CA GLY A 122 12.62 0.56 19.91
C GLY A 122 13.44 -0.11 18.80
N ALA A 123 13.98 -1.28 19.10
CA ALA A 123 14.80 -2.06 18.15
C ALA A 123 14.03 -2.43 16.87
N TRP A 124 12.71 -2.47 16.92
CA TRP A 124 11.84 -2.73 15.75
C TRP A 124 12.07 -1.74 14.61
N GLN A 125 12.49 -0.51 14.90
CA GLN A 125 12.76 0.53 13.89
C GLN A 125 13.98 0.21 13.01
N ASN A 126 14.84 -0.72 13.46
CA ASN A 126 16.01 -1.17 12.69
C ASN A 126 15.83 -2.55 12.08
N THR A 127 14.65 -3.17 12.22
CA THR A 127 14.38 -4.51 11.71
C THR A 127 13.56 -4.43 10.41
N LEU A 128 14.08 -5.03 9.35
CA LEU A 128 13.38 -5.25 8.07
C LEU A 128 13.26 -6.73 7.86
N MET A 129 12.05 -7.23 7.56
CA MET A 129 11.79 -8.64 7.32
C MET A 129 11.27 -8.81 5.89
N PHE A 130 11.95 -9.65 5.12
CA PHE A 130 11.60 -10.02 3.75
C PHE A 130 11.18 -11.48 3.71
N MET A 131 10.06 -11.75 3.07
CA MET A 131 9.45 -13.07 3.04
C MET A 131 9.14 -13.46 1.60
N GLY A 132 9.29 -14.75 1.28
CA GLY A 132 8.92 -15.28 -0.01
C GLY A 132 8.52 -16.74 0.09
N ASP A 133 7.44 -17.11 -0.60
CA ASP A 133 6.99 -18.49 -0.71
C ASP A 133 7.60 -19.20 -1.93
N ASP A 134 7.33 -20.51 -2.02
CA ASP A 134 7.78 -21.38 -3.10
C ASP A 134 6.86 -21.34 -4.35
N GLY A 135 5.96 -20.36 -4.43
CA GLY A 135 5.09 -20.15 -5.58
C GLY A 135 5.82 -19.61 -6.81
N ASN A 136 5.19 -19.74 -7.98
CA ASN A 136 5.69 -19.23 -9.27
C ASN A 136 7.16 -19.59 -9.55
N GLU A 137 7.52 -20.87 -9.36
CA GLU A 137 8.90 -21.36 -9.57
C GLU A 137 9.93 -20.62 -8.70
N ASN A 138 9.57 -20.31 -7.46
CA ASN A 138 10.38 -19.59 -6.48
C ASN A 138 10.61 -18.08 -6.81
N LEU A 139 9.83 -17.51 -7.69
CA LEU A 139 9.96 -16.10 -8.07
C LEU A 139 9.87 -15.18 -6.84
N HIS A 140 8.88 -15.41 -5.97
CA HIS A 140 8.68 -14.58 -4.77
C HIS A 140 9.89 -14.61 -3.82
N MET A 141 10.53 -15.80 -3.67
CA MET A 141 11.75 -15.91 -2.86
C MET A 141 12.94 -15.22 -3.52
N ALA A 142 13.06 -15.32 -4.86
CA ALA A 142 14.14 -14.68 -5.60
C ALA A 142 14.06 -13.16 -5.49
N ASP A 143 12.88 -12.58 -5.74
CA ASP A 143 12.64 -11.13 -5.67
C ASP A 143 12.85 -10.59 -4.26
N ALA A 144 12.27 -11.25 -3.24
CA ALA A 144 12.45 -10.86 -1.84
C ALA A 144 13.91 -10.94 -1.40
N ASN A 145 14.66 -11.95 -1.88
CA ASN A 145 16.08 -12.10 -1.57
C ASN A 145 16.92 -10.99 -2.22
N GLU A 146 16.67 -10.65 -3.49
CA GLU A 146 17.38 -9.61 -4.22
C GLU A 146 17.20 -8.25 -3.51
N VAL A 147 15.96 -7.87 -3.22
CA VAL A 147 15.65 -6.61 -2.51
C VAL A 147 16.31 -6.59 -1.13
N ALA A 148 16.26 -7.70 -0.38
CA ALA A 148 16.89 -7.79 0.93
C ALA A 148 18.42 -7.62 0.87
N ASP A 149 19.09 -8.19 -0.14
CA ASP A 149 20.53 -8.08 -0.32
C ASP A 149 20.94 -6.67 -0.75
N ASP A 150 20.18 -6.05 -1.63
CA ASP A 150 20.39 -4.66 -2.05
C ASP A 150 20.29 -3.70 -0.86
N ILE A 151 19.26 -3.86 -0.04
CA ILE A 151 19.08 -3.02 1.15
C ILE A 151 20.19 -3.28 2.17
N ALA A 152 20.59 -4.53 2.40
CA ALA A 152 21.70 -4.86 3.30
C ALA A 152 23.01 -4.22 2.85
N SER A 153 23.25 -4.17 1.55
CA SER A 153 24.43 -3.54 0.95
C SER A 153 24.40 -2.01 1.07
N LEU A 154 23.26 -1.39 0.74
CA LEU A 154 23.10 0.07 0.71
C LEU A 154 22.97 0.68 2.12
N TYR A 155 22.37 -0.08 3.05
CA TYR A 155 22.02 0.38 4.38
C TYR A 155 22.43 -0.61 5.47
N PRO A 156 23.73 -0.83 5.72
CA PRO A 156 24.24 -1.88 6.62
C PRO A 156 23.86 -1.68 8.11
N GLY A 157 23.23 -0.56 8.44
CA GLY A 157 22.73 -0.29 9.79
C GLY A 157 21.43 -1.01 10.16
N TYR A 158 20.73 -1.56 9.17
CA TYR A 158 19.48 -2.32 9.41
C TYR A 158 19.76 -3.81 9.67
N LEU A 159 18.95 -4.39 10.55
CA LEU A 159 18.89 -5.84 10.75
C LEU A 159 17.95 -6.42 9.68
N ILE A 160 18.52 -7.09 8.69
CA ILE A 160 17.75 -7.75 7.64
C ILE A 160 17.43 -9.18 8.07
N ARG A 161 16.15 -9.53 8.07
CA ARG A 161 15.66 -10.89 8.32
C ARG A 161 15.02 -11.43 7.06
N LYS A 162 15.52 -12.57 6.59
CA LYS A 162 14.97 -13.29 5.44
C LYS A 162 14.22 -14.52 5.94
N VAL A 163 12.99 -14.70 5.46
CA VAL A 163 12.16 -15.87 5.76
C VAL A 163 11.71 -16.47 4.42
N MET A 164 12.56 -17.33 3.88
CA MET A 164 12.33 -18.03 2.62
C MET A 164 11.75 -19.41 2.93
N TRP A 165 10.59 -19.74 2.37
CA TRP A 165 9.80 -20.88 2.81
C TRP A 165 10.48 -22.23 2.53
N ASP A 166 11.34 -22.33 1.53
CA ASP A 166 12.14 -23.53 1.21
C ASP A 166 13.13 -23.93 2.32
N ALA A 167 13.50 -22.99 3.20
CA ALA A 167 14.34 -23.28 4.37
C ALA A 167 13.58 -23.97 5.52
N TYR A 168 12.25 -24.14 5.41
CA TYR A 168 11.40 -24.67 6.48
C TYR A 168 10.65 -25.92 6.04
N THR A 169 10.24 -26.73 7.04
CA THR A 169 9.54 -27.98 6.75
C THR A 169 8.12 -27.73 6.27
N ARG A 170 7.84 -28.16 5.04
CA ARG A 170 6.51 -28.17 4.45
C ARG A 170 5.67 -29.30 5.00
N GLN A 171 4.46 -29.00 5.43
CA GLN A 171 3.45 -30.01 5.79
C GLN A 171 2.39 -30.05 4.69
N THR A 172 2.12 -31.26 4.20
CA THR A 172 1.10 -31.50 3.15
C THR A 172 -0.12 -32.16 3.76
N SER A 173 -1.29 -31.64 3.44
CA SER A 173 -2.60 -32.18 3.85
C SER A 173 -3.55 -32.22 2.67
N SER A 174 -4.75 -32.78 2.88
CA SER A 174 -5.82 -32.77 1.87
C SER A 174 -6.30 -31.37 1.48
N THR A 175 -6.02 -30.36 2.31
CA THR A 175 -6.40 -28.95 2.08
C THR A 175 -5.26 -28.13 1.48
N GLY A 176 -4.09 -28.72 1.25
CA GLY A 176 -2.95 -28.03 0.66
C GLY A 176 -1.67 -28.11 1.49
N ASN A 177 -0.69 -27.33 1.08
CA ASN A 177 0.60 -27.22 1.74
C ASN A 177 0.59 -26.08 2.77
N THR A 178 1.26 -26.29 3.89
CA THR A 178 1.43 -25.29 4.95
C THR A 178 2.85 -25.29 5.49
N TYR A 179 3.28 -24.16 6.02
CA TYR A 179 4.57 -23.96 6.68
C TYR A 179 4.33 -23.40 8.11
N PRO A 180 3.99 -24.26 9.09
CA PRO A 180 3.61 -23.81 10.43
C PRO A 180 4.70 -23.01 11.14
N GLU A 181 5.98 -23.37 10.89
CA GLU A 181 7.13 -22.68 11.46
C GLU A 181 7.23 -21.24 10.91
N VAL A 182 7.08 -21.05 9.59
CA VAL A 182 7.04 -19.72 8.95
C VAL A 182 5.92 -18.89 9.55
N SER A 183 4.72 -19.45 9.67
CA SER A 183 3.57 -18.75 10.28
C SER A 183 3.84 -18.33 11.73
N SER A 184 4.58 -19.14 12.48
CA SER A 184 5.00 -18.84 13.85
C SER A 184 6.01 -17.68 13.88
N ILE A 185 7.01 -17.70 12.99
CA ILE A 185 8.03 -16.65 12.87
C ILE A 185 7.39 -15.31 12.51
N ILE A 186 6.47 -15.30 11.54
CA ILE A 186 5.75 -14.08 11.13
C ILE A 186 4.98 -13.49 12.31
N ARG A 187 4.18 -14.30 13.01
CA ARG A 187 3.42 -13.83 14.18
C ARG A 187 4.34 -13.32 15.30
N GLN A 188 5.46 -13.98 15.54
CA GLN A 188 6.42 -13.57 16.54
C GLN A 188 7.09 -12.24 16.16
N GLN A 189 7.46 -12.06 14.87
CA GLN A 189 8.02 -10.80 14.41
C GLN A 189 7.00 -9.68 14.49
N GLN A 190 5.75 -9.92 14.11
CA GLN A 190 4.67 -8.94 14.26
C GLN A 190 4.47 -8.51 15.70
N ALA A 191 4.55 -9.44 16.66
CA ALA A 191 4.42 -9.13 18.08
C ALA A 191 5.61 -8.33 18.64
N THR A 192 6.81 -8.55 18.13
CA THR A 192 8.03 -7.80 18.53
C THR A 192 8.23 -6.50 17.74
N GLY A 193 7.56 -6.38 16.59
CA GLY A 193 7.64 -5.24 15.68
C GLY A 193 8.77 -5.35 14.66
N ALA A 194 8.57 -4.70 13.53
CA ALA A 194 9.56 -4.43 12.49
C ALA A 194 9.24 -3.10 11.82
N LEU A 195 10.23 -2.43 11.23
CA LEU A 195 10.00 -1.21 10.47
C LEU A 195 9.24 -1.53 9.16
N VAL A 196 9.64 -2.61 8.51
CA VAL A 196 9.00 -3.15 7.31
C VAL A 196 8.88 -4.66 7.45
N MET A 197 7.76 -5.22 7.04
CA MET A 197 7.55 -6.64 6.77
C MET A 197 6.99 -6.72 5.35
N ASP A 198 7.79 -7.28 4.45
CA ASP A 198 7.52 -7.35 3.01
C ASP A 198 7.35 -8.81 2.57
N TYR A 199 6.37 -9.02 1.63
CA TYR A 199 6.06 -10.33 1.06
C TYR A 199 5.70 -10.20 -0.41
#